data_468f64d0cccca647af388fff69c32596
#
_entry.id   468f64d0cccca647af388fff69c32596
#
_cell.length_a   1.000
_cell.length_b   1.000
_cell.length_c   1.000
_cell.angle_alpha   90.00
_cell.angle_beta   90.00
_cell.angle_gamma   90.00
#
_symmetry.space_group_name_H-M   'P 1'
#
loop_
_entity.id
_entity.type
_entity.pdbx_description
1 polymer ?
#
loop_
_entity_poly.entity_id
_entity_poly.type
_entity_poly.pdbx_seq_one_letter_code
_entity_poly.pdbx_strand_id
1 'polypeptide(L)'
;NYKRMKTDTIAAHRHIPLFYFENFQDFYKSLPFESKLIGVELDEKSIPISEFKHPKQAVYLLGSEKTGLSEEAKNKCHLLVQLPGRLSLNVSVAGSLLMYDRLMKPTFCTI
;
A
#
# COMPACT_ATOMS: atom_id res chain seq x y z
N ASN A 1 -5.30 -18.05 -4.01
CA ASN A 1 -6.37 -17.18 -4.52
C ASN A 1 -5.89 -15.78 -4.85
N TYR A 2 -4.77 -15.72 -5.48
CA TYR A 2 -4.27 -14.48 -6.03
C TYR A 2 -3.77 -14.72 -7.44
N LYS A 3 -3.63 -13.66 -8.19
CA LYS A 3 -3.03 -13.73 -9.51
C LYS A 3 -2.25 -12.47 -9.80
N ARG A 4 -1.20 -12.62 -10.57
CA ARG A 4 -0.36 -11.50 -10.93
C ARG A 4 -1.08 -10.59 -11.90
N MET A 5 -0.85 -9.30 -11.77
CA MET A 5 -1.43 -8.31 -12.68
C MET A 5 -0.89 -8.50 -14.08
N LYS A 6 -1.79 -8.73 -15.04
CA LYS A 6 -1.39 -8.99 -16.42
C LYS A 6 -0.96 -7.74 -17.17
N THR A 7 -1.48 -6.60 -16.76
CA THR A 7 -1.20 -5.34 -17.46
C THR A 7 0.11 -4.72 -17.05
N ASP A 8 0.83 -5.40 -16.20
CA ASP A 8 1.99 -4.85 -15.59
C ASP A 8 3.21 -5.06 -16.47
N THR A 9 3.52 -4.08 -17.30
CA THR A 9 4.63 -4.17 -18.23
C THR A 9 5.79 -3.26 -17.90
N ILE A 10 5.71 -2.56 -16.78
CA ILE A 10 6.75 -1.63 -16.36
C ILE A 10 7.90 -2.39 -15.72
N ALA A 11 9.13 -1.99 -16.02
CA ALA A 11 10.32 -2.67 -15.52
C ALA A 11 10.36 -2.79 -13.99
N ALA A 12 9.75 -1.84 -13.28
CA ALA A 12 9.70 -1.87 -11.82
C ALA A 12 9.07 -3.14 -11.28
N HIS A 13 8.19 -3.77 -12.04
CA HIS A 13 7.49 -4.97 -11.59
C HIS A 13 8.38 -6.19 -11.47
N ARG A 14 9.57 -6.12 -12.02
CA ARG A 14 10.52 -7.21 -11.85
C ARG A 14 11.00 -7.31 -10.41
N HIS A 15 10.91 -6.19 -9.68
CA HIS A 15 11.41 -6.11 -8.31
C HIS A 15 10.29 -5.98 -7.28
N ILE A 16 9.10 -5.63 -7.72
CA ILE A 16 7.95 -5.39 -6.84
C ILE A 16 6.78 -6.21 -7.35
N PRO A 17 6.57 -7.40 -6.80
CA PRO A 17 5.47 -8.24 -7.27
C PRO A 17 4.12 -7.62 -6.94
N LEU A 18 3.22 -7.63 -7.93
CA LEU A 18 1.86 -7.18 -7.77
C LEU A 18 0.93 -8.38 -7.86
N PHE A 19 0.03 -8.48 -6.91
CA PHE A 19 -0.91 -9.58 -6.83
C PHE A 19 -2.32 -9.04 -6.69
N TYR A 20 -3.26 -9.80 -7.18
CA TYR A 20 -4.68 -9.45 -7.13
C TYR A 20 -5.42 -10.47 -6.28
N PHE A 21 -6.25 -10.00 -5.35
CA PHE A 21 -7.06 -10.86 -4.49
C PHE A 21 -8.53 -10.51 -4.68
N GLU A 22 -9.39 -11.52 -4.64
CA GLU A 22 -10.81 -11.31 -4.83
C GLU A 22 -11.48 -10.63 -3.65
N ASN A 23 -10.97 -10.89 -2.44
CA ASN A 23 -11.51 -10.25 -1.27
C ASN A 23 -10.41 -10.03 -0.23
N PHE A 24 -10.71 -9.17 0.73
CA PHE A 24 -9.74 -8.79 1.73
C PHE A 24 -9.33 -9.96 2.63
N GLN A 25 -10.25 -10.85 2.94
CA GLN A 25 -9.96 -11.97 3.82
C GLN A 25 -8.88 -12.89 3.24
N ASP A 26 -9.00 -13.22 1.96
CA ASP A 26 -8.01 -14.06 1.30
C ASP A 26 -6.64 -13.38 1.30
N PHE A 27 -6.62 -12.09 1.02
CA PHE A 27 -5.40 -11.32 1.04
C PHE A 27 -4.77 -11.33 2.44
N TYR A 28 -5.57 -11.02 3.44
CA TYR A 28 -5.05 -10.91 4.81
C TYR A 28 -4.45 -12.21 5.30
N LYS A 29 -5.06 -13.33 4.96
CA LYS A 29 -4.55 -14.64 5.35
C LYS A 29 -3.23 -14.98 4.68
N SER A 30 -2.97 -14.37 3.52
CA SER A 30 -1.76 -14.68 2.76
C SER A 30 -0.58 -13.78 3.10
N LEU A 31 -0.77 -12.81 4.00
CA LEU A 31 0.30 -11.88 4.36
C LEU A 31 1.52 -12.61 4.91
N PRO A 32 2.72 -12.27 4.43
CA PRO A 32 3.93 -12.86 4.99
C PRO A 32 4.09 -12.51 6.47
N PHE A 33 4.63 -13.43 7.21
CA PHE A 33 4.88 -13.21 8.63
C PHE A 33 5.81 -12.01 8.83
N GLU A 34 5.49 -11.20 9.83
CA GLU A 34 6.24 -9.98 10.18
C GLU A 34 6.11 -8.82 9.18
N SER A 35 5.33 -8.97 8.14
CA SER A 35 5.06 -7.84 7.25
C SER A 35 4.14 -6.85 7.94
N LYS A 36 4.40 -5.57 7.72
CA LYS A 36 3.54 -4.51 8.22
C LYS A 36 2.60 -4.08 7.11
N LEU A 37 1.32 -4.05 7.41
CA LEU A 37 0.30 -3.66 6.44
C LEU A 37 0.08 -2.15 6.54
N ILE A 38 0.30 -1.47 5.43
CA ILE A 38 0.19 -0.02 5.34
C ILE A 38 -0.96 0.32 4.40
N GLY A 39 -1.98 0.98 4.92
CA GLY A 39 -3.09 1.40 4.09
C GLY A 39 -2.87 2.81 3.57
N VAL A 40 -3.30 3.05 2.34
CA VAL A 40 -3.22 4.37 1.72
C VAL A 40 -4.62 4.96 1.68
N GLU A 41 -4.87 5.96 2.52
CA GLU A 41 -6.20 6.52 2.67
C GLU A 41 -6.15 7.92 3.29
N LEU A 42 -7.16 8.72 2.99
CA LEU A 42 -7.37 9.99 3.67
C LEU A 42 -8.21 9.70 4.92
N ASP A 43 -7.57 9.77 6.06
CA ASP A 43 -8.21 9.43 7.34
C ASP A 43 -7.56 10.28 8.42
N GLU A 44 -8.28 10.51 9.50
CA GLU A 44 -7.76 11.30 10.62
C GLU A 44 -6.46 10.71 11.19
N LYS A 45 -6.34 9.39 11.12
CA LYS A 45 -5.18 8.70 11.65
C LYS A 45 -4.05 8.55 10.64
N SER A 46 -4.25 9.03 9.42
CA SER A 46 -3.24 8.88 8.37
C SER A 46 -2.07 9.82 8.58
N ILE A 47 -0.88 9.28 8.35
CA ILE A 47 0.36 10.04 8.43
C ILE A 47 0.66 10.62 7.05
N PRO A 48 0.91 11.92 6.93
CA PRO A 48 1.29 12.49 5.64
C PRO A 48 2.55 11.82 5.09
N ILE A 49 2.58 11.58 3.78
CA ILE A 49 3.72 10.89 3.18
C ILE A 49 5.05 11.58 3.49
N SER A 50 5.04 12.90 3.61
CA SER A 50 6.27 13.65 3.91
C SER A 50 6.86 13.28 5.27
N GLU A 51 6.03 12.80 6.19
CA GLU A 51 6.47 12.44 7.54
C GLU A 51 6.50 10.93 7.76
N PHE A 52 6.10 10.17 6.74
CA PHE A 52 5.98 8.73 6.87
C PHE A 52 7.33 8.03 6.74
N LYS A 53 7.59 7.08 7.63
CA LYS A 53 8.78 6.23 7.55
C LYS A 53 8.35 4.83 7.17
N HIS A 54 8.93 4.33 6.09
CA HIS A 54 8.55 3.02 5.58
C HIS A 54 9.10 1.90 6.45
N PRO A 55 8.27 0.91 6.80
CA PRO A 55 8.78 -0.28 7.49
C PRO A 55 9.69 -1.07 6.55
N LYS A 56 10.62 -1.79 7.14
CA LYS A 56 11.55 -2.59 6.36
C LYS A 56 10.83 -3.64 5.51
N GLN A 57 9.86 -4.32 6.11
CA GLN A 57 9.00 -5.27 5.40
C GLN A 57 7.58 -4.74 5.42
N ALA A 58 7.11 -4.31 4.28
CA ALA A 58 5.82 -3.66 4.20
C ALA A 58 5.01 -4.17 3.02
N VAL A 59 3.70 -4.21 3.22
CA VAL A 59 2.73 -4.46 2.16
C VAL A 59 1.83 -3.23 2.13
N TYR A 60 1.68 -2.63 0.95
CA TYR A 60 0.88 -1.43 0.79
C TYR A 60 -0.47 -1.80 0.21
N LEU A 61 -1.52 -1.35 0.88
CA LEU A 61 -2.88 -1.64 0.49
C LEU A 61 -3.54 -0.38 -0.04
N LEU A 62 -3.95 -0.44 -1.30
CA LEU A 62 -4.63 0.68 -1.95
C LEU A 62 -6.09 0.33 -2.14
N GLY A 63 -6.96 1.26 -1.81
CA GLY A 63 -8.38 1.05 -1.96
C GLY A 63 -8.85 1.30 -3.38
N SER A 64 -10.12 0.99 -3.63
CA SER A 64 -10.70 1.25 -4.94
C SER A 64 -10.84 2.76 -5.15
N GLU A 65 -10.87 3.16 -6.41
CA GLU A 65 -11.01 4.57 -6.76
C GLU A 65 -12.35 5.15 -6.31
N LYS A 66 -13.37 4.31 -6.18
CA LYS A 66 -14.71 4.78 -5.83
C LYS A 66 -14.95 4.87 -4.33
N THR A 67 -14.48 3.89 -3.59
CA THR A 67 -14.84 3.79 -2.17
C THR A 67 -13.66 3.85 -1.21
N GLY A 68 -12.44 3.75 -1.74
CA GLY A 68 -11.26 3.69 -0.88
C GLY A 68 -11.19 2.36 -0.15
N LEU A 69 -10.53 2.35 0.99
CA LEU A 69 -10.39 1.16 1.82
C LEU A 69 -11.64 0.96 2.66
N SER A 70 -12.06 -0.29 2.83
CA SER A 70 -13.16 -0.60 3.73
C SER A 70 -12.73 -0.36 5.18
N GLU A 71 -13.70 -0.22 6.08
CA GLU A 71 -13.38 -0.07 7.50
C GLU A 71 -12.65 -1.29 8.04
N GLU A 72 -13.03 -2.48 7.58
CA GLU A 72 -12.33 -3.69 7.98
C GLU A 72 -10.86 -3.63 7.59
N ALA A 73 -10.58 -3.23 6.35
CA ALA A 73 -9.20 -3.14 5.86
C ALA A 73 -8.41 -2.10 6.63
N LYS A 74 -9.01 -0.93 6.88
CA LYS A 74 -8.33 0.13 7.65
C LYS A 74 -8.00 -0.33 9.06
N ASN A 75 -8.91 -1.04 9.69
CA ASN A 75 -8.70 -1.52 11.06
C ASN A 75 -7.60 -2.57 11.16
N LYS A 76 -7.33 -3.28 10.08
CA LYS A 76 -6.27 -4.28 10.06
C LYS A 76 -4.91 -3.71 9.69
N CYS A 77 -4.86 -2.49 9.21
CA CYS A 77 -3.59 -1.86 8.87
C CYS A 77 -2.81 -1.48 10.12
N HIS A 78 -1.52 -1.67 10.07
CA HIS A 78 -0.63 -1.24 11.16
C HIS A 78 -0.48 0.28 11.14
N LEU A 79 -0.41 0.84 9.95
CA LEU A 79 -0.30 2.29 9.76
C LEU A 79 -1.13 2.70 8.56
N LEU A 80 -1.55 3.96 8.56
CA LEU A 80 -2.21 4.56 7.41
C LEU A 80 -1.37 5.73 6.96
N VAL A 81 -1.21 5.88 5.65
CA VAL A 81 -0.47 6.99 5.05
C VAL A 81 -1.36 7.72 4.07
N GLN A 82 -1.22 9.04 4.01
CA GLN A 82 -1.99 9.82 3.05
C GLN A 82 -1.06 10.55 2.08
N LEU A 83 -1.50 10.62 0.85
CA LEU A 83 -0.80 11.33 -0.21
C LEU A 83 -1.39 12.73 -0.36
N PRO A 84 -0.62 13.69 -0.90
CA PRO A 84 -1.11 15.05 -1.06
C PRO A 84 -2.34 15.12 -1.97
N GLY A 85 -3.26 16.01 -1.64
CA GLY A 85 -4.44 16.24 -2.44
C GLY A 85 -5.27 14.98 -2.62
N ARG A 86 -5.65 14.72 -3.84
CA ARG A 86 -6.47 13.55 -4.17
C ARG A 86 -5.70 12.44 -4.88
N LEU A 87 -4.40 12.46 -4.76
CA LEU A 87 -3.56 11.46 -5.45
C LEU A 87 -3.83 10.04 -4.97
N SER A 88 -4.30 9.89 -3.73
CA SER A 88 -4.64 8.57 -3.21
C SER A 88 -5.84 7.95 -3.92
N LEU A 89 -6.62 8.74 -4.66
CA LEU A 89 -7.79 8.25 -5.38
C LEU A 89 -7.42 7.59 -6.71
N ASN A 90 -6.19 7.80 -7.18
CA ASN A 90 -5.73 7.17 -8.40
C ASN A 90 -4.72 6.08 -8.04
N VAL A 91 -5.16 4.83 -8.13
CA VAL A 91 -4.38 3.68 -7.65
C VAL A 91 -3.00 3.60 -8.30
N SER A 92 -2.93 3.81 -9.61
CA SER A 92 -1.65 3.74 -10.32
C SER A 92 -0.68 4.83 -9.87
N VAL A 93 -1.18 6.05 -9.75
CA VAL A 93 -0.36 7.17 -9.30
C VAL A 93 0.05 6.98 -7.84
N ALA A 94 -0.89 6.58 -7.01
CA ALA A 94 -0.61 6.36 -5.59
C ALA A 94 0.46 5.31 -5.38
N GLY A 95 0.35 4.19 -6.09
CA GLY A 95 1.35 3.13 -5.98
C GLY A 95 2.73 3.58 -6.44
N SER A 96 2.79 4.32 -7.54
CA SER A 96 4.05 4.84 -8.05
C SER A 96 4.71 5.81 -7.08
N LEU A 97 3.92 6.70 -6.49
CA LEU A 97 4.44 7.66 -5.52
C LEU A 97 4.98 6.97 -4.27
N LEU A 98 4.26 5.97 -3.79
CA LEU A 98 4.72 5.21 -2.62
C LEU A 98 6.04 4.52 -2.88
N MET A 99 6.17 3.88 -4.03
CA MET A 99 7.40 3.18 -4.37
C MET A 99 8.56 4.15 -4.53
N TYR A 100 8.32 5.28 -5.17
CA TYR A 100 9.35 6.30 -5.32
C TYR A 100 9.79 6.83 -3.97
N ASP A 101 8.82 7.16 -3.12
CA ASP A 101 9.11 7.67 -1.78
C ASP A 101 9.93 6.66 -0.97
N ARG A 102 9.58 5.39 -1.07
CA ARG A 102 10.31 4.33 -0.38
C ARG A 102 11.74 4.23 -0.87
N LEU A 103 11.95 4.34 -2.17
CA LEU A 103 13.28 4.26 -2.76
C LEU A 103 14.15 5.46 -2.36
N MET A 104 13.54 6.62 -2.19
CA MET A 104 14.30 7.84 -1.92
C MET A 104 14.60 8.06 -0.45
N LYS A 105 13.87 7.42 0.45
CA LYS A 105 14.13 7.58 1.88
C LYS A 105 15.24 6.65 2.32
N PRO A 106 16.26 7.17 2.98
CA PRO A 106 17.47 6.40 3.27
C PRO A 106 17.36 5.37 4.39
N THR A 107 16.36 5.49 5.26
CA THR A 107 16.22 4.60 6.41
C THR A 107 14.79 4.09 6.54
N PHE A 108 14.66 2.93 7.18
CA PHE A 108 13.36 2.33 7.46
C PHE A 108 13.07 2.38 8.95
N CYS A 109 11.78 2.43 9.30
CA CYS A 109 11.41 2.35 10.71
C CYS A 109 11.31 0.88 11.15
N THR A 110 11.36 0.68 12.46
CA THR A 110 11.35 -0.66 13.05
C THR A 110 10.10 -0.89 13.87
N ILE A 111 8.96 -0.76 13.24
CA ILE A 111 7.72 -1.05 13.95
C ILE A 111 7.43 -2.53 14.02
#